data_05b6395d56345eae5cda8a776bafacbc
#
_entry.id   05b6395d56345eae5cda8a776bafacbc
#
_cell.length_a   1.000
_cell.length_b   1.000
_cell.length_c   1.000
_cell.angle_alpha   90.00
_cell.angle_beta   90.00
_cell.angle_gamma   90.00
#
_symmetry.space_group_name_H-M   'P 1'
#
loop_
_entity.id
_entity.type
_entity.pdbx_description
1 polymer ?
#
loop_
_entity_poly.entity_id
_entity_poly.type
_entity_poly.pdbx_seq_one_letter_code
_entity_poly.pdbx_strand_id
1 'polypeptide(L)'
;MKKNNKLSSNLTIRLNKFISNSGVCSRREADIFIKAGVVTVNGKGVTKMGAKINENDIVKFNGETITTKKQIYILLNKPKNYYDEVKLNNARKNIYSLIKENKNLFPVDKMKSHFTGLLLLTNDIDLKNKLSNKKEKIKSIYQILIDKDLKEIDLQSIRKGVMINNKKIVLKSIHHVNIKNKSEIGIENHNGGIEIIVKLLEKFNYKIIKLDRVFWAGLTKKNLPRKKYRPLTDSEVNILKRI
;
A
#
# COMPACT_ATOMS: atom_id res chain seq x y z
N MET A 1 41.75 -15.30 -27.02
CA MET A 1 41.30 -14.37 -25.98
C MET A 1 39.94 -13.79 -26.34
N LYS A 2 38.84 -14.31 -25.81
CA LYS A 2 37.48 -13.80 -26.07
C LYS A 2 37.18 -12.73 -25.03
N LYS A 3 37.04 -11.48 -25.47
CA LYS A 3 36.58 -10.37 -24.63
C LYS A 3 35.08 -10.58 -24.29
N ASN A 4 34.78 -10.88 -23.03
CA ASN A 4 33.42 -10.84 -22.49
C ASN A 4 32.95 -9.35 -22.39
N ASN A 5 32.21 -8.90 -23.39
CA ASN A 5 31.43 -7.68 -23.30
C ASN A 5 30.23 -7.96 -22.34
N LYS A 6 30.37 -7.63 -21.06
CA LYS A 6 29.23 -7.42 -20.18
C LYS A 6 28.52 -6.17 -20.67
N LEU A 7 27.39 -6.34 -21.37
CA LEU A 7 26.40 -5.28 -21.54
C LEU A 7 25.85 -4.92 -20.16
N SER A 8 26.43 -3.90 -19.54
CA SER A 8 25.80 -3.19 -18.40
C SER A 8 24.59 -2.46 -18.98
N SER A 9 23.39 -2.97 -18.72
CA SER A 9 22.16 -2.22 -18.94
C SER A 9 22.22 -0.94 -18.09
N ASN A 10 22.56 0.19 -18.73
CA ASN A 10 22.53 1.52 -18.09
C ASN A 10 21.07 1.82 -17.72
N LEU A 11 20.68 1.48 -16.50
CA LEU A 11 19.40 1.82 -15.91
C LEU A 11 19.35 3.33 -15.73
N THR A 12 18.71 4.02 -16.68
CA THR A 12 18.48 5.46 -16.56
C THR A 12 17.22 5.75 -15.75
N ILE A 13 17.30 6.67 -14.80
CA ILE A 13 16.17 7.15 -14.02
C ILE A 13 15.86 8.60 -14.34
N ARG A 14 14.59 9.01 -14.32
CA ARG A 14 14.23 10.43 -14.46
C ARG A 14 14.73 11.24 -13.26
N LEU A 15 15.33 12.40 -13.53
CA LEU A 15 15.93 13.27 -12.51
C LEU A 15 14.90 13.68 -11.43
N ASN A 16 13.68 14.07 -11.80
CA ASN A 16 12.63 14.41 -10.85
C ASN A 16 12.25 13.21 -9.93
N LYS A 17 12.29 11.99 -10.46
CA LYS A 17 12.06 10.78 -9.68
C LYS A 17 13.23 10.52 -8.71
N PHE A 18 14.46 10.77 -9.14
CA PHE A 18 15.63 10.63 -8.27
C PHE A 18 15.56 11.59 -7.07
N ILE A 19 15.25 12.88 -7.33
CA ILE A 19 15.10 13.91 -6.29
C ILE A 19 13.97 13.53 -5.31
N SER A 20 12.82 13.12 -5.84
CA SER A 20 11.72 12.66 -4.97
C SER A 20 12.09 11.44 -4.13
N ASN A 21 12.81 10.47 -4.69
CA ASN A 21 13.25 9.28 -3.97
C ASN A 21 14.33 9.59 -2.90
N SER A 22 15.04 10.71 -3.01
CA SER A 22 15.95 11.17 -1.95
C SER A 22 15.19 11.72 -0.73
N GLY A 23 13.91 12.04 -0.89
CA GLY A 23 13.04 12.55 0.17
C GLY A 23 13.11 14.07 0.34
N VAL A 24 13.72 14.79 -0.61
CA VAL A 24 13.83 16.27 -0.58
C VAL A 24 12.47 16.92 -0.83
N CYS A 25 11.72 16.44 -1.86
CA CYS A 25 10.43 17.01 -2.25
C CYS A 25 9.61 16.01 -3.09
N SER A 26 8.37 16.36 -3.43
CA SER A 26 7.56 15.58 -4.38
C SER A 26 8.10 15.68 -5.81
N ARG A 27 7.68 14.77 -6.72
CA ARG A 27 8.11 14.81 -8.13
C ARG A 27 7.68 16.10 -8.85
N ARG A 28 6.51 16.66 -8.51
CA ARG A 28 6.02 17.91 -9.10
C ARG A 28 6.85 19.10 -8.64
N GLU A 29 7.19 19.16 -7.37
CA GLU A 29 8.09 20.19 -6.84
C GLU A 29 9.50 20.03 -7.41
N ALA A 30 10.00 18.79 -7.58
CA ALA A 30 11.28 18.53 -8.24
C ALA A 30 11.33 19.10 -9.66
N ASP A 31 10.24 18.99 -10.44
CA ASP A 31 10.17 19.60 -11.78
C ASP A 31 10.27 21.14 -11.72
N ILE A 32 9.64 21.76 -10.71
CA ILE A 32 9.77 23.22 -10.48
C ILE A 32 11.22 23.59 -10.14
N PHE A 33 11.85 22.85 -9.24
CA PHE A 33 13.23 23.09 -8.82
C PHE A 33 14.25 22.85 -9.96
N ILE A 34 14.03 21.81 -10.79
CA ILE A 34 14.85 21.59 -11.99
C ILE A 34 14.74 22.79 -12.92
N LYS A 35 13.52 23.28 -13.21
CA LYS A 35 13.30 24.45 -14.06
C LYS A 35 13.94 25.71 -13.48
N ALA A 36 13.95 25.87 -12.16
CA ALA A 36 14.59 26.97 -11.46
C ALA A 36 16.13 26.91 -11.44
N GLY A 37 16.75 25.82 -11.94
CA GLY A 37 18.20 25.68 -12.07
C GLY A 37 18.94 25.36 -10.76
N VAL A 38 18.23 24.98 -9.68
CA VAL A 38 18.86 24.65 -8.37
C VAL A 38 19.40 23.23 -8.31
N VAL A 39 19.30 22.48 -9.41
CA VAL A 39 19.75 21.07 -9.51
C VAL A 39 20.94 20.97 -10.45
N THR A 40 21.99 20.29 -10.00
CA THR A 40 23.14 19.97 -10.86
C THR A 40 23.35 18.45 -10.94
N VAL A 41 23.84 18.00 -12.10
CA VAL A 41 24.24 16.62 -12.36
C VAL A 41 25.68 16.62 -12.81
N ASN A 42 26.55 15.93 -12.11
CA ASN A 42 28.01 15.92 -12.39
C ASN A 42 28.59 17.34 -12.49
N GLY A 43 28.13 18.26 -11.63
CA GLY A 43 28.58 19.65 -11.58
C GLY A 43 27.95 20.56 -12.63
N LYS A 44 27.11 20.06 -13.55
CA LYS A 44 26.44 20.87 -14.59
C LYS A 44 24.98 21.13 -14.21
N GLY A 45 24.53 22.39 -14.30
CA GLY A 45 23.14 22.77 -14.05
C GLY A 45 22.20 22.10 -15.05
N VAL A 46 21.07 21.59 -14.56
CA VAL A 46 20.05 20.93 -15.39
C VAL A 46 18.73 21.68 -15.21
N THR A 47 18.21 22.26 -16.29
CA THR A 47 16.92 22.98 -16.33
C THR A 47 15.88 22.25 -17.18
N LYS A 48 16.31 21.24 -17.97
CA LYS A 48 15.44 20.51 -18.90
C LYS A 48 14.54 19.54 -18.13
N MET A 49 13.23 19.73 -18.23
CA MET A 49 12.25 18.78 -17.71
C MET A 49 12.36 17.43 -18.41
N GLY A 50 12.15 16.34 -17.63
CA GLY A 50 12.25 14.98 -18.14
C GLY A 50 13.70 14.47 -18.34
N ALA A 51 14.71 15.23 -17.90
CA ALA A 51 16.09 14.80 -17.91
C ALA A 51 16.25 13.43 -17.23
N LYS A 52 17.13 12.58 -17.77
CA LYS A 52 17.47 11.27 -17.23
C LYS A 52 18.90 11.28 -16.74
N ILE A 53 19.15 10.53 -15.68
CA ILE A 53 20.47 10.31 -15.08
C ILE A 53 20.78 8.83 -15.02
N ASN A 54 22.05 8.49 -14.94
CA ASN A 54 22.53 7.15 -14.69
C ASN A 54 22.71 6.90 -13.17
N GLU A 55 22.84 5.66 -12.80
CA GLU A 55 22.99 5.23 -11.38
C GLU A 55 24.23 5.86 -10.69
N ASN A 56 25.29 6.14 -11.46
CA ASN A 56 26.55 6.67 -10.96
C ASN A 56 26.65 8.20 -11.04
N ASP A 57 25.63 8.89 -11.54
CA ASP A 57 25.65 10.34 -11.64
C ASP A 57 25.52 10.98 -10.26
N ILE A 58 26.36 11.99 -10.00
CA ILE A 58 26.34 12.78 -8.77
C ILE A 58 25.31 13.90 -8.96
N VAL A 59 24.21 13.82 -8.21
CA VAL A 59 23.17 14.83 -8.21
C VAL A 59 23.30 15.71 -6.98
N LYS A 60 23.29 17.04 -7.20
CA LYS A 60 23.22 18.00 -6.09
C LYS A 60 21.96 18.84 -6.19
N PHE A 61 21.39 19.15 -5.05
CA PHE A 61 20.23 20.02 -4.87
C PHE A 61 20.63 21.16 -3.94
N ASN A 62 20.50 22.41 -4.40
CA ASN A 62 21.03 23.61 -3.69
C ASN A 62 22.49 23.44 -3.24
N GLY A 63 23.34 22.82 -4.07
CA GLY A 63 24.75 22.59 -3.75
C GLY A 63 25.04 21.34 -2.91
N GLU A 64 24.06 20.75 -2.25
CA GLU A 64 24.21 19.54 -1.44
C GLU A 64 24.03 18.26 -2.24
N THR A 65 24.91 17.29 -2.08
CA THR A 65 24.77 15.98 -2.74
C THR A 65 23.60 15.20 -2.16
N ILE A 66 22.68 14.78 -3.03
CA ILE A 66 21.53 13.96 -2.66
C ILE A 66 21.69 12.51 -3.16
N THR A 67 21.26 11.57 -2.35
CA THR A 67 21.27 10.12 -2.68
C THR A 67 19.89 9.54 -2.55
N THR A 68 19.56 8.55 -3.38
CA THR A 68 18.27 7.86 -3.25
C THR A 68 18.28 6.94 -2.04
N LYS A 69 17.23 7.04 -1.22
CA LYS A 69 17.02 6.08 -0.14
C LYS A 69 16.59 4.74 -0.73
N LYS A 70 17.16 3.65 -0.23
CA LYS A 70 16.71 2.30 -0.59
C LYS A 70 15.20 2.18 -0.34
N GLN A 71 14.45 1.79 -1.37
CA GLN A 71 13.02 1.55 -1.23
C GLN A 71 12.79 0.30 -0.40
N ILE A 72 11.91 0.41 0.59
CA ILE A 72 11.58 -0.64 1.55
C ILE A 72 10.10 -0.96 1.40
N TYR A 73 9.79 -2.25 1.32
CA TYR A 73 8.44 -2.77 1.22
C TYR A 73 8.26 -3.88 2.24
N ILE A 74 7.39 -3.67 3.19
CA ILE A 74 7.15 -4.58 4.32
C ILE A 74 5.69 -5.00 4.35
N LEU A 75 5.45 -6.30 4.38
CA LEU A 75 4.14 -6.88 4.64
C LEU A 75 4.04 -7.25 6.11
N LEU A 76 3.16 -6.59 6.83
CA LEU A 76 2.85 -6.87 8.23
C LEU A 76 1.52 -7.63 8.34
N ASN A 77 1.46 -8.67 9.17
CA ASN A 77 0.20 -9.23 9.63
C ASN A 77 -0.23 -8.50 10.92
N LYS A 78 -0.94 -7.36 10.72
CA LYS A 78 -1.33 -6.43 11.78
C LYS A 78 -2.19 -7.10 12.84
N PRO A 79 -1.82 -7.04 14.12
CA PRO A 79 -2.64 -7.53 15.22
C PRO A 79 -3.76 -6.53 15.59
N LYS A 80 -4.73 -7.00 16.38
CA LYS A 80 -5.78 -6.18 16.99
C LYS A 80 -5.17 -5.20 17.99
N ASN A 81 -5.78 -4.02 18.12
CA ASN A 81 -5.41 -2.95 19.05
C ASN A 81 -4.04 -2.29 18.78
N TYR A 82 -3.55 -2.36 17.54
CA TYR A 82 -2.39 -1.61 17.09
C TYR A 82 -2.83 -0.51 16.11
N TYR A 83 -2.31 0.69 16.33
CA TYR A 83 -2.58 1.88 15.53
C TYR A 83 -1.54 2.02 14.42
N ASP A 84 -1.94 2.54 13.28
CA ASP A 84 -1.08 2.77 12.10
C ASP A 84 -0.71 4.25 11.91
N GLU A 85 -0.99 5.10 12.89
CA GLU A 85 -0.68 6.52 12.87
C GLU A 85 0.61 6.83 13.66
N VAL A 86 1.49 7.64 13.06
CA VAL A 86 2.79 8.03 13.65
C VAL A 86 2.63 8.96 14.86
N LYS A 87 1.55 9.75 14.90
CA LYS A 87 1.38 10.87 15.86
C LYS A 87 0.69 10.52 17.18
N LEU A 88 0.38 9.24 17.43
CA LEU A 88 -0.28 8.87 18.69
C LEU A 88 0.73 8.76 19.83
N ASN A 89 0.45 9.48 20.93
CA ASN A 89 1.22 9.47 22.17
C ASN A 89 1.67 8.06 22.57
N ASN A 90 2.86 7.97 23.14
CA ASN A 90 3.60 6.74 23.52
C ASN A 90 2.83 5.68 24.33
N ALA A 91 1.63 5.98 24.83
CA ALA A 91 0.79 5.07 25.62
C ALA A 91 0.01 4.03 24.77
N ARG A 92 -0.07 4.19 23.43
CA ARG A 92 -0.86 3.27 22.59
C ARG A 92 0.04 2.38 21.75
N LYS A 93 -0.33 1.09 21.65
CA LYS A 93 0.39 0.10 20.82
C LYS A 93 0.37 0.54 19.35
N ASN A 94 1.56 0.80 18.80
CA ASN A 94 1.74 1.26 17.43
C ASN A 94 2.38 0.15 16.58
N ILE A 95 1.99 0.04 15.30
CA ILE A 95 2.55 -0.95 14.36
C ILE A 95 4.05 -0.80 14.18
N TYR A 96 4.58 0.42 14.29
CA TYR A 96 6.01 0.70 14.14
C TYR A 96 6.86 0.09 15.25
N SER A 97 6.28 -0.18 16.43
CA SER A 97 6.99 -0.92 17.49
C SER A 97 7.25 -2.39 17.16
N LEU A 98 6.56 -2.93 16.14
CA LEU A 98 6.74 -4.31 15.67
C LEU A 98 7.81 -4.43 14.59
N ILE A 99 8.27 -3.31 14.01
CA ILE A 99 9.13 -3.28 12.81
C ILE A 99 10.49 -2.72 13.19
N LYS A 100 11.56 -3.52 13.00
CA LYS A 100 12.94 -3.09 13.31
C LYS A 100 13.46 -2.02 12.34
N GLU A 101 13.05 -2.10 11.07
CA GLU A 101 13.42 -1.18 9.98
C GLU A 101 12.60 0.12 10.01
N ASN A 102 12.28 0.64 11.16
CA ASN A 102 11.42 1.80 11.39
C ASN A 102 12.01 3.12 10.81
N LYS A 103 12.19 3.19 9.50
CA LYS A 103 12.74 4.36 8.79
C LYS A 103 11.69 4.96 7.86
N ASN A 104 10.86 5.87 8.38
CA ASN A 104 9.92 6.66 7.57
C ASN A 104 9.01 5.80 6.65
N LEU A 105 8.50 4.70 7.19
CA LEU A 105 7.54 3.86 6.48
C LEU A 105 6.12 4.40 6.66
N PHE A 106 5.33 4.32 5.59
CA PHE A 106 3.92 4.72 5.59
C PHE A 106 3.03 3.52 5.25
N PRO A 107 1.90 3.34 5.92
CA PRO A 107 0.91 2.36 5.48
C PRO A 107 0.32 2.79 4.13
N VAL A 108 0.22 1.86 3.20
CA VAL A 108 -0.35 2.12 1.87
C VAL A 108 -1.86 2.32 1.95
N ASP A 109 -2.50 1.57 2.83
CA ASP A 109 -3.93 1.66 3.11
C ASP A 109 -4.17 1.66 4.61
N LYS A 110 -4.98 2.62 5.11
CA LYS A 110 -5.27 2.74 6.54
C LYS A 110 -6.13 1.59 7.04
N MET A 111 -5.83 1.11 8.25
CA MET A 111 -6.57 0.03 8.89
C MET A 111 -6.83 0.39 10.36
N LYS A 112 -8.10 0.54 10.75
CA LYS A 112 -8.49 0.83 12.14
C LYS A 112 -7.83 -0.13 13.13
N SER A 113 -7.60 0.31 14.36
CA SER A 113 -6.84 -0.44 15.37
C SER A 113 -7.43 -1.83 15.67
N HIS A 114 -8.76 -1.94 15.69
CA HIS A 114 -9.48 -3.19 15.97
C HIS A 114 -9.54 -4.17 14.80
N PHE A 115 -9.19 -3.75 13.57
CA PHE A 115 -9.08 -4.62 12.41
C PHE A 115 -7.70 -5.27 12.33
N THR A 116 -7.63 -6.43 11.69
CA THR A 116 -6.45 -7.27 11.62
C THR A 116 -6.12 -7.67 10.18
N GLY A 117 -4.94 -8.26 9.98
CA GLY A 117 -4.54 -8.85 8.71
C GLY A 117 -3.46 -8.08 7.98
N LEU A 118 -3.38 -8.29 6.68
CA LEU A 118 -2.31 -7.78 5.83
C LEU A 118 -2.31 -6.26 5.76
N LEU A 119 -1.17 -5.66 6.05
CA LEU A 119 -0.90 -4.23 5.91
C LEU A 119 0.45 -4.04 5.23
N LEU A 120 0.46 -3.37 4.08
CA LEU A 120 1.68 -2.99 3.37
C LEU A 120 2.20 -1.66 3.90
N LEU A 121 3.48 -1.61 4.25
CA LEU A 121 4.21 -0.40 4.61
C LEU A 121 5.36 -0.18 3.63
N THR A 122 5.60 1.07 3.26
CA THR A 122 6.69 1.42 2.34
C THR A 122 7.13 2.87 2.55
N ASN A 123 8.37 3.18 2.14
CA ASN A 123 8.86 4.55 1.96
C ASN A 123 8.73 5.03 0.49
N ASP A 124 8.20 4.20 -0.42
CA ASP A 124 7.93 4.55 -1.82
C ASP A 124 6.60 5.31 -1.91
N ILE A 125 6.68 6.65 -1.88
CA ILE A 125 5.51 7.53 -1.93
C ILE A 125 4.78 7.40 -3.26
N ASP A 126 5.51 7.21 -4.37
CA ASP A 126 4.91 7.05 -5.70
C ASP A 126 4.03 5.80 -5.75
N LEU A 127 4.55 4.65 -5.27
CA LEU A 127 3.77 3.41 -5.21
C LEU A 127 2.58 3.53 -4.25
N LYS A 128 2.78 4.12 -3.07
CA LYS A 128 1.70 4.38 -2.12
C LYS A 128 0.56 5.17 -2.77
N ASN A 129 0.87 6.30 -3.42
CA ASN A 129 -0.12 7.15 -4.05
C ASN A 129 -0.82 6.42 -5.21
N LYS A 130 -0.06 5.68 -6.03
CA LYS A 130 -0.59 4.87 -7.12
C LYS A 130 -1.63 3.86 -6.64
N LEU A 131 -1.30 3.08 -5.59
CA LEU A 131 -2.19 2.07 -5.02
C LEU A 131 -3.38 2.71 -4.29
N SER A 132 -3.18 3.83 -3.61
CA SER A 132 -4.27 4.57 -2.94
C SER A 132 -5.28 5.13 -3.94
N ASN A 133 -4.83 5.64 -5.09
CA ASN A 133 -5.70 6.16 -6.14
C ASN A 133 -6.45 5.06 -6.91
N LYS A 134 -5.91 3.86 -6.94
CA LYS A 134 -6.49 2.69 -7.63
C LYS A 134 -7.21 1.71 -6.70
N LYS A 135 -7.56 2.10 -5.49
CA LYS A 135 -8.23 1.23 -4.49
C LYS A 135 -9.42 0.45 -5.06
N GLU A 136 -10.15 1.05 -5.99
CA GLU A 136 -11.31 0.45 -6.64
C GLU A 136 -10.98 -0.70 -7.62
N LYS A 137 -9.69 -0.93 -7.90
CA LYS A 137 -9.22 -2.01 -8.78
C LYS A 137 -8.44 -3.08 -8.03
N ILE A 138 -8.22 -2.87 -6.73
CA ILE A 138 -7.38 -3.78 -5.93
C ILE A 138 -8.24 -4.88 -5.34
N LYS A 139 -7.97 -6.11 -5.77
CA LYS A 139 -8.55 -7.31 -5.16
C LYS A 139 -8.16 -7.41 -3.68
N SER A 140 -9.18 -7.55 -2.83
CA SER A 140 -9.03 -7.77 -1.39
C SER A 140 -9.97 -8.87 -0.93
N ILE A 141 -9.51 -9.75 -0.04
CA ILE A 141 -10.36 -10.78 0.57
C ILE A 141 -10.32 -10.58 2.08
N TYR A 142 -11.50 -10.61 2.67
CA TYR A 142 -11.72 -10.44 4.10
C TYR A 142 -12.44 -11.63 4.68
N GLN A 143 -12.01 -12.05 5.86
CA GLN A 143 -12.75 -12.94 6.76
C GLN A 143 -13.31 -12.08 7.87
N ILE A 144 -14.63 -12.12 8.06
CA ILE A 144 -15.35 -11.22 8.94
C ILE A 144 -16.26 -12.02 9.85
N LEU A 145 -16.24 -11.70 11.14
CA LEU A 145 -17.23 -12.14 12.11
C LEU A 145 -18.15 -10.96 12.42
N ILE A 146 -19.45 -11.15 12.24
CA ILE A 146 -20.50 -10.17 12.53
C ILE A 146 -21.27 -10.57 13.78
N ASP A 147 -22.05 -9.65 14.34
CA ASP A 147 -22.74 -9.79 15.64
C ASP A 147 -23.90 -10.79 15.64
N LYS A 148 -24.40 -11.16 14.48
CA LYS A 148 -25.52 -12.11 14.31
C LYS A 148 -25.42 -12.80 12.95
N ASP A 149 -26.17 -13.89 12.77
CA ASP A 149 -26.18 -14.64 11.52
C ASP A 149 -26.60 -13.76 10.32
N LEU A 150 -25.84 -13.81 9.23
CA LEU A 150 -26.23 -13.14 7.98
C LEU A 150 -27.43 -13.89 7.37
N LYS A 151 -28.56 -13.18 7.30
CA LYS A 151 -29.79 -13.73 6.72
C LYS A 151 -29.63 -13.96 5.23
N GLU A 152 -30.24 -15.03 4.71
CA GLU A 152 -30.15 -15.35 3.27
C GLU A 152 -30.71 -14.24 2.38
N ILE A 153 -31.78 -13.57 2.80
CA ILE A 153 -32.39 -12.46 2.07
C ILE A 153 -31.40 -11.27 1.93
N ASP A 154 -30.65 -10.98 3.01
CA ASP A 154 -29.65 -9.90 3.01
C ASP A 154 -28.44 -10.30 2.16
N LEU A 155 -28.01 -11.56 2.26
CA LEU A 155 -26.94 -12.11 1.43
C LEU A 155 -27.26 -11.99 -0.07
N GLN A 156 -28.49 -12.33 -0.47
CA GLN A 156 -28.94 -12.20 -1.85
C GLN A 156 -29.01 -10.73 -2.29
N SER A 157 -29.48 -9.85 -1.41
CA SER A 157 -29.53 -8.41 -1.68
C SER A 157 -28.13 -7.82 -1.87
N ILE A 158 -27.17 -8.22 -1.04
CA ILE A 158 -25.77 -7.81 -1.15
C ILE A 158 -25.15 -8.31 -2.46
N ARG A 159 -25.44 -9.55 -2.87
CA ARG A 159 -24.97 -10.12 -4.14
C ARG A 159 -25.49 -9.36 -5.37
N LYS A 160 -26.74 -8.91 -5.35
CA LYS A 160 -27.34 -8.09 -6.43
C LYS A 160 -26.74 -6.69 -6.52
N GLY A 161 -26.05 -6.26 -5.46
CA GLY A 161 -25.42 -4.95 -5.36
C GLY A 161 -26.23 -3.94 -4.56
N VAL A 162 -25.52 -3.12 -3.81
CA VAL A 162 -26.06 -2.17 -2.84
C VAL A 162 -25.63 -0.75 -3.16
N MET A 163 -26.54 0.21 -3.08
CA MET A 163 -26.21 1.63 -3.22
C MET A 163 -25.54 2.15 -1.95
N ILE A 164 -24.30 2.62 -2.06
CA ILE A 164 -23.52 3.25 -0.97
C ILE A 164 -22.95 4.56 -1.51
N ASN A 165 -23.26 5.68 -0.86
CA ASN A 165 -22.80 7.02 -1.29
C ASN A 165 -23.06 7.27 -2.79
N ASN A 166 -24.27 7.05 -3.26
CA ASN A 166 -24.72 7.23 -4.65
C ASN A 166 -23.98 6.37 -5.69
N LYS A 167 -23.20 5.36 -5.25
CA LYS A 167 -22.55 4.40 -6.12
C LYS A 167 -23.07 3.00 -5.85
N LYS A 168 -23.40 2.25 -6.90
CA LYS A 168 -23.77 0.83 -6.77
C LYS A 168 -22.51 0.00 -6.52
N ILE A 169 -22.43 -0.63 -5.36
CA ILE A 169 -21.36 -1.54 -4.96
C ILE A 169 -21.82 -2.97 -5.22
N VAL A 170 -21.08 -3.68 -6.05
CA VAL A 170 -21.28 -5.10 -6.32
C VAL A 170 -20.03 -5.84 -5.86
N LEU A 171 -20.16 -6.69 -4.85
CA LEU A 171 -19.05 -7.52 -4.39
C LEU A 171 -18.74 -8.62 -5.41
N LYS A 172 -17.49 -8.99 -5.57
CA LYS A 172 -17.11 -10.12 -6.42
C LYS A 172 -17.63 -11.44 -5.85
N SER A 173 -17.54 -11.62 -4.55
CA SER A 173 -18.20 -12.72 -3.84
C SER A 173 -18.49 -12.36 -2.38
N ILE A 174 -19.54 -12.97 -1.84
CA ILE A 174 -19.85 -13.03 -0.41
C ILE A 174 -20.46 -14.39 -0.10
N HIS A 175 -19.96 -15.06 0.95
CA HIS A 175 -20.42 -16.40 1.33
C HIS A 175 -20.18 -16.64 2.82
N HIS A 176 -20.90 -17.58 3.40
CA HIS A 176 -20.61 -18.08 4.73
C HIS A 176 -19.32 -18.92 4.69
N VAL A 177 -18.41 -18.68 5.62
CA VAL A 177 -17.16 -19.47 5.75
C VAL A 177 -17.46 -20.83 6.35
N ASN A 178 -18.41 -20.88 7.27
CA ASN A 178 -18.82 -22.10 7.97
C ASN A 178 -20.35 -22.26 7.91
N ILE A 179 -20.83 -23.43 7.49
CA ILE A 179 -22.26 -23.74 7.39
C ILE A 179 -22.94 -23.69 8.78
N LYS A 180 -22.22 -24.07 9.83
CA LYS A 180 -22.74 -24.09 11.21
C LYS A 180 -22.70 -22.72 11.90
N ASN A 181 -21.91 -21.77 11.38
CA ASN A 181 -21.78 -20.42 11.92
C ASN A 181 -21.98 -19.39 10.80
N LYS A 182 -23.22 -18.98 10.60
CA LYS A 182 -23.61 -18.03 9.55
C LYS A 182 -23.19 -16.59 9.86
N SER A 183 -22.67 -16.29 11.04
CA SER A 183 -22.09 -15.00 11.39
C SER A 183 -20.65 -14.85 10.89
N GLU A 184 -19.99 -15.93 10.45
CA GLU A 184 -18.67 -15.90 9.87
C GLU A 184 -18.75 -15.89 8.34
N ILE A 185 -18.33 -14.77 7.71
CA ILE A 185 -18.47 -14.53 6.29
C ILE A 185 -17.12 -14.24 5.62
N GLY A 186 -16.98 -14.71 4.39
CA GLY A 186 -15.90 -14.38 3.47
C GLY A 186 -16.39 -13.38 2.43
N ILE A 187 -15.62 -12.31 2.22
CA ILE A 187 -15.93 -11.28 1.23
C ILE A 187 -14.74 -11.06 0.29
N GLU A 188 -14.96 -11.19 -1.02
CA GLU A 188 -14.04 -10.71 -2.04
C GLU A 188 -14.54 -9.38 -2.61
N ASN A 189 -13.71 -8.34 -2.50
CA ASN A 189 -14.06 -6.99 -2.90
C ASN A 189 -13.00 -6.40 -3.84
N HIS A 190 -13.47 -5.67 -4.86
CA HIS A 190 -12.65 -4.90 -5.82
C HIS A 190 -13.09 -3.42 -5.89
N ASN A 191 -14.02 -2.99 -5.03
CA ASN A 191 -14.70 -1.69 -5.13
C ASN A 191 -14.23 -0.68 -4.07
N GLY A 192 -12.97 -0.76 -3.66
CA GLY A 192 -12.43 0.12 -2.62
C GLY A 192 -11.93 -0.66 -1.39
N GLY A 193 -11.50 0.08 -0.36
CA GLY A 193 -10.90 -0.50 0.84
C GLY A 193 -11.92 -1.06 1.85
N ILE A 194 -11.42 -1.29 3.06
CA ILE A 194 -12.20 -1.81 4.20
C ILE A 194 -13.46 -0.96 4.49
N GLU A 195 -13.38 0.35 4.28
CA GLU A 195 -14.47 1.29 4.57
C GLU A 195 -15.76 0.97 3.82
N ILE A 196 -15.66 0.51 2.58
CA ILE A 196 -16.83 0.09 1.79
C ILE A 196 -17.50 -1.14 2.41
N ILE A 197 -16.71 -2.10 2.90
CA ILE A 197 -17.25 -3.30 3.56
C ILE A 197 -17.95 -2.93 4.87
N VAL A 198 -17.37 -2.02 5.65
CA VAL A 198 -17.97 -1.53 6.90
C VAL A 198 -19.33 -0.89 6.60
N LYS A 199 -19.38 0.09 5.69
CA LYS A 199 -20.62 0.77 5.31
C LYS A 199 -21.69 -0.17 4.74
N LEU A 200 -21.25 -1.19 3.97
CA LEU A 200 -22.15 -2.18 3.40
C LEU A 200 -22.84 -3.00 4.50
N LEU A 201 -22.08 -3.53 5.45
CA LEU A 201 -22.63 -4.33 6.54
C LEU A 201 -23.48 -3.48 7.51
N GLU A 202 -23.04 -2.25 7.82
CA GLU A 202 -23.80 -1.28 8.64
C GLU A 202 -25.17 -0.96 8.00
N LYS A 203 -25.25 -0.85 6.68
CA LYS A 203 -26.52 -0.60 5.97
C LYS A 203 -27.55 -1.71 6.19
N PHE A 204 -27.12 -2.94 6.42
CA PHE A 204 -27.97 -4.07 6.78
C PHE A 204 -28.06 -4.31 8.30
N ASN A 205 -27.61 -3.34 9.11
CA ASN A 205 -27.62 -3.42 10.57
C ASN A 205 -26.79 -4.60 11.13
N TYR A 206 -25.67 -4.94 10.47
CA TYR A 206 -24.68 -5.88 11.00
C TYR A 206 -23.49 -5.13 11.57
N LYS A 207 -23.09 -5.50 12.80
CA LYS A 207 -21.89 -4.96 13.45
C LYS A 207 -20.71 -5.90 13.24
N ILE A 208 -19.57 -5.36 12.83
CA ILE A 208 -18.34 -6.14 12.66
C ILE A 208 -17.69 -6.33 14.02
N ILE A 209 -17.64 -7.59 14.48
CA ILE A 209 -16.93 -8.01 15.70
C ILE A 209 -15.45 -8.24 15.44
N LYS A 210 -15.14 -8.86 14.29
CA LYS A 210 -13.76 -9.12 13.86
C LYS A 210 -13.67 -8.99 12.35
N LEU A 211 -12.63 -8.34 11.88
CA LEU A 211 -12.29 -8.28 10.45
C LEU A 211 -10.81 -8.63 10.29
N ASP A 212 -10.53 -9.56 9.40
CA ASP A 212 -9.18 -9.99 9.04
C ASP A 212 -8.99 -9.90 7.52
N ARG A 213 -8.08 -9.05 7.05
CA ARG A 213 -7.71 -9.00 5.64
C ARG A 213 -6.72 -10.11 5.33
N VAL A 214 -7.18 -11.13 4.62
CA VAL A 214 -6.41 -12.36 4.36
C VAL A 214 -5.67 -12.33 3.02
N PHE A 215 -6.13 -11.49 2.08
CA PHE A 215 -5.52 -11.27 0.77
C PHE A 215 -5.62 -9.79 0.37
N TRP A 216 -4.59 -9.24 -0.24
CA TRP A 216 -4.59 -7.87 -0.74
C TRP A 216 -3.57 -7.70 -1.88
N ALA A 217 -4.02 -7.24 -3.05
CA ALA A 217 -3.15 -6.89 -4.19
C ALA A 217 -2.18 -8.01 -4.64
N GLY A 218 -2.58 -9.29 -4.56
CA GLY A 218 -1.70 -10.43 -4.85
C GLY A 218 -0.93 -10.96 -3.63
N LEU A 219 -0.94 -10.24 -2.52
CA LEU A 219 -0.24 -10.62 -1.29
C LEU A 219 -1.11 -11.50 -0.40
N THR A 220 -0.50 -12.50 0.23
CA THR A 220 -1.17 -13.42 1.16
C THR A 220 -0.46 -13.46 2.51
N LYS A 221 -1.16 -13.92 3.55
CA LYS A 221 -0.56 -14.11 4.87
C LYS A 221 0.04 -15.51 5.09
N LYS A 222 0.22 -16.29 4.01
CA LYS A 222 0.89 -17.60 4.08
C LYS A 222 2.27 -17.43 4.73
N ASN A 223 2.58 -18.27 5.71
CA ASN A 223 3.84 -18.22 6.47
C ASN A 223 4.14 -16.87 7.17
N LEU A 224 3.10 -16.03 7.39
CA LEU A 224 3.25 -14.76 8.08
C LEU A 224 2.34 -14.74 9.33
N PRO A 225 2.81 -15.21 10.49
CA PRO A 225 2.04 -15.22 11.73
C PRO A 225 1.61 -13.82 12.18
N ARG A 226 0.61 -13.75 13.05
CA ARG A 226 0.14 -12.50 13.64
C ARG A 226 1.28 -11.77 14.36
N LYS A 227 1.36 -10.44 14.25
CA LYS A 227 2.44 -9.56 14.78
C LYS A 227 3.79 -9.68 14.05
N LYS A 228 3.93 -10.60 13.10
CA LYS A 228 5.17 -10.73 12.32
C LYS A 228 5.06 -9.94 11.03
N TYR A 229 6.20 -9.54 10.53
CA TYR A 229 6.36 -8.88 9.22
C TYR A 229 7.47 -9.56 8.42
N ARG A 230 7.46 -9.33 7.14
CA ARG A 230 8.53 -9.72 6.22
C ARG A 230 8.72 -8.67 5.13
N PRO A 231 9.92 -8.55 4.55
CA PRO A 231 10.07 -7.80 3.31
C PRO A 231 9.27 -8.46 2.18
N LEU A 232 8.89 -7.68 1.17
CA LEU A 232 8.37 -8.21 -0.08
C LEU A 232 9.50 -8.76 -0.93
N THR A 233 9.21 -9.78 -1.72
CA THR A 233 10.10 -10.26 -2.79
C THR A 233 10.03 -9.28 -3.97
N ASP A 234 11.07 -9.31 -4.84
CA ASP A 234 11.08 -8.48 -6.05
C ASP A 234 9.90 -8.77 -6.97
N SER A 235 9.46 -10.03 -7.05
CA SER A 235 8.28 -10.45 -7.81
C SER A 235 7.01 -9.79 -7.26
N GLU A 236 6.82 -9.77 -5.94
CA GLU A 236 5.67 -9.10 -5.29
C GLU A 236 5.69 -7.58 -5.53
N VAL A 237 6.86 -6.96 -5.40
CA VAL A 237 7.03 -5.52 -5.70
C VAL A 237 6.69 -5.22 -7.15
N ASN A 238 7.15 -6.05 -8.08
CA ASN A 238 6.86 -5.88 -9.52
C ASN A 238 5.37 -6.03 -9.83
N ILE A 239 4.66 -6.96 -9.17
CA ILE A 239 3.19 -7.09 -9.29
C ILE A 239 2.51 -5.79 -8.82
N LEU A 240 2.87 -5.27 -7.65
CA LEU A 240 2.30 -4.03 -7.13
C LEU A 240 2.57 -2.82 -8.04
N LYS A 241 3.74 -2.75 -8.66
CA LYS A 241 4.11 -1.68 -9.60
C LYS A 241 3.33 -1.75 -10.93
N ARG A 242 2.78 -2.90 -11.31
CA ARG A 242 1.96 -3.08 -12.53
C ARG A 242 0.48 -2.74 -12.33
N ILE A 243 -0.06 -2.80 -11.11
CA ILE A 243 -1.40 -2.34 -10.77
C ILE A 243 -1.54 -0.85 -11.12
#